data_963da9a1aec692ec922e4d26e743d8ee
#
_entry.id   963da9a1aec692ec922e4d26e743d8ee
#
_cell.length_a   1.000
_cell.length_b   1.000
_cell.length_c   1.000
_cell.angle_alpha   90.00
_cell.angle_beta   90.00
_cell.angle_gamma   90.00
#
_symmetry.space_group_name_H-M   'P 1'
#
loop_
_entity.id
_entity.type
_entity.pdbx_description
1 polymer ?
#
loop_
_entity_poly.entity_id
_entity_poly.type
_entity_poly.pdbx_seq_one_letter_code
_entity_poly.pdbx_strand_id
1 'polypeptide(L)'
;MLLRVLCTGTGYVAKAQDNLNLGAKLQQTIDTSQVFIDGQYYHWCNSVIQGEGGKYHMFYARWPHGKRTLDDDPANGIFDGFSGWLKYSEIAYATADKPTGPFHYVKTILKGNGDQHKWNRYTMHNPQIRRFGQKYYLYYMSNAFDSTFRAKNVDPNSDWGHWLKYNCTQKIGVLVANKLSDFALGNFQEVKEPLIEPDGIQTFEVTTNPSVTEGPDGRYYMIFKSRKPNVGNMTMWIAVSDRPDKPFKLLSQVFTEPDMACEDPFLWYDKQRKQFYAVVKYYAHSGKLVAQFGALALITSVDGLHWHAARHPLVSQRELKVTGQHKTVLAHLERPFILFDKKGRPQALYAAASIGDPFKNKSDKIPKEENSFIVNFGLN
;
A
#
# COMPACT_ATOMS: atom_id res chain seq x y z
N MET A 1 -24.66 32.43 -53.47
CA MET A 1 -25.48 31.83 -52.38
C MET A 1 -24.79 30.52 -51.98
N LEU A 2 -23.85 30.57 -50.99
CA LEU A 2 -23.09 29.41 -50.56
C LEU A 2 -23.74 28.88 -49.26
N LEU A 3 -24.28 27.66 -49.35
CA LEU A 3 -24.82 26.93 -48.21
C LEU A 3 -23.66 26.35 -47.38
N ARG A 4 -23.43 26.88 -46.17
CA ARG A 4 -22.58 26.24 -45.17
C ARG A 4 -23.37 25.15 -44.46
N VAL A 5 -23.01 23.90 -44.69
CA VAL A 5 -23.48 22.77 -43.90
C VAL A 5 -22.66 22.75 -42.59
N LEU A 6 -23.27 23.10 -41.48
CA LEU A 6 -22.77 22.90 -40.13
C LEU A 6 -22.99 21.43 -39.74
N CYS A 7 -21.95 20.59 -39.83
CA CYS A 7 -21.96 19.27 -39.20
C CYS A 7 -21.76 19.46 -37.69
N THR A 8 -22.86 19.46 -36.92
CA THR A 8 -22.80 19.29 -35.46
C THR A 8 -22.63 17.82 -35.16
N GLY A 9 -21.36 17.39 -35.08
CA GLY A 9 -21.03 16.08 -34.54
C GLY A 9 -21.24 16.10 -33.01
N THR A 10 -22.40 15.64 -32.54
CA THR A 10 -22.60 15.29 -31.14
C THR A 10 -21.80 14.03 -30.84
N GLY A 11 -20.54 14.22 -30.45
CA GLY A 11 -19.76 13.14 -29.87
C GLY A 11 -20.44 12.66 -28.60
N TYR A 12 -21.04 11.47 -28.63
CA TYR A 12 -21.46 10.76 -27.44
C TYR A 12 -20.21 10.46 -26.62
N VAL A 13 -19.88 11.32 -25.68
CA VAL A 13 -18.95 10.97 -24.59
C VAL A 13 -19.69 9.92 -23.77
N ALA A 14 -19.30 8.65 -23.94
CA ALA A 14 -19.84 7.57 -23.12
C ALA A 14 -19.57 7.95 -21.66
N LYS A 15 -20.66 8.21 -20.92
CA LYS A 15 -20.59 8.52 -19.48
C LYS A 15 -19.83 7.40 -18.77
N ALA A 16 -18.86 7.76 -17.97
CA ALA A 16 -18.18 6.86 -17.05
C ALA A 16 -19.25 6.12 -16.22
N GLN A 17 -19.11 4.77 -16.12
CA GLN A 17 -20.10 3.94 -15.41
C GLN A 17 -19.50 3.45 -14.10
N ASP A 18 -19.82 4.13 -13.00
CA ASP A 18 -19.48 3.66 -11.65
C ASP A 18 -20.45 2.55 -11.21
N ASN A 19 -20.22 1.33 -11.70
CA ASN A 19 -21.02 0.15 -11.37
C ASN A 19 -20.19 -1.00 -10.75
N LEU A 20 -18.95 -0.73 -10.35
CA LEU A 20 -18.09 -1.74 -9.76
C LEU A 20 -18.54 -2.04 -8.32
N ASN A 21 -18.82 -3.31 -8.03
CA ASN A 21 -19.20 -3.78 -6.70
C ASN A 21 -18.25 -4.91 -6.28
N LEU A 22 -17.11 -4.57 -5.65
CA LEU A 22 -16.14 -5.54 -5.15
C LEU A 22 -16.67 -6.32 -3.96
N GLY A 23 -17.43 -5.67 -3.06
CA GLY A 23 -17.98 -6.32 -1.87
C GLY A 23 -18.95 -7.46 -2.21
N ALA A 24 -19.77 -7.31 -3.26
CA ALA A 24 -20.66 -8.39 -3.70
C ALA A 24 -19.91 -9.58 -4.32
N LYS A 25 -18.68 -9.37 -4.79
CA LYS A 25 -17.82 -10.38 -5.41
C LYS A 25 -16.87 -11.05 -4.41
N LEU A 26 -16.72 -10.49 -3.23
CA LEU A 26 -15.77 -10.95 -2.25
C LEU A 26 -16.16 -12.33 -1.69
N GLN A 27 -15.23 -13.27 -1.74
CA GLN A 27 -15.37 -14.57 -1.11
C GLN A 27 -15.64 -14.41 0.40
N GLN A 28 -16.76 -14.95 0.89
CA GLN A 28 -17.21 -14.76 2.27
C GLN A 28 -16.54 -15.72 3.26
N THR A 29 -16.12 -16.89 2.80
CA THR A 29 -15.43 -17.90 3.62
C THR A 29 -14.18 -18.33 2.87
N ILE A 30 -13.03 -18.22 3.50
CA ILE A 30 -11.74 -18.59 2.92
C ILE A 30 -11.25 -19.95 3.46
N ASP A 31 -10.31 -20.53 2.75
CA ASP A 31 -9.57 -21.70 3.21
C ASP A 31 -8.32 -21.27 4.01
N THR A 32 -7.81 -22.13 4.88
CA THR A 32 -6.57 -21.87 5.64
C THR A 32 -5.37 -21.63 4.74
N SER A 33 -5.32 -22.23 3.55
CA SER A 33 -4.27 -21.99 2.55
C SER A 33 -4.24 -20.56 1.98
N GLN A 34 -5.31 -19.78 2.22
CA GLN A 34 -5.41 -18.37 1.84
C GLN A 34 -4.87 -17.41 2.92
N VAL A 35 -4.33 -17.96 3.99
CA VAL A 35 -3.64 -17.19 5.05
C VAL A 35 -2.14 -17.49 4.96
N PHE A 36 -1.34 -16.44 4.79
CA PHE A 36 0.11 -16.53 4.75
C PHE A 36 0.68 -15.98 6.06
N ILE A 37 1.35 -16.84 6.82
CA ILE A 37 1.96 -16.52 8.11
C ILE A 37 3.30 -17.26 8.28
N ASP A 38 4.26 -16.59 8.90
CA ASP A 38 5.52 -17.17 9.37
C ASP A 38 5.71 -16.75 10.83
N GLY A 39 5.69 -17.69 11.76
CA GLY A 39 5.72 -17.41 13.19
C GLY A 39 6.97 -16.74 13.74
N GLN A 40 7.98 -16.48 12.90
CA GLN A 40 9.21 -15.77 13.27
C GLN A 40 9.21 -14.30 12.85
N TYR A 41 8.22 -13.90 12.02
CA TYR A 41 8.14 -12.56 11.44
C TYR A 41 6.75 -11.96 11.59
N TYR A 42 6.70 -10.66 11.77
CA TYR A 42 5.52 -9.87 11.42
C TYR A 42 5.43 -9.76 9.90
N HIS A 43 4.22 -9.81 9.36
CA HIS A 43 3.92 -9.64 7.94
C HIS A 43 2.98 -8.47 7.75
N TRP A 44 3.32 -7.59 6.83
CA TRP A 44 2.45 -6.48 6.48
C TRP A 44 2.61 -6.13 5.02
N CYS A 45 1.65 -5.43 4.43
CA CYS A 45 1.74 -4.95 3.06
C CYS A 45 2.16 -6.03 2.06
N ASN A 46 1.44 -6.15 1.01
CA ASN A 46 1.78 -7.10 -0.04
C ASN A 46 1.37 -6.58 -1.40
N SER A 47 1.97 -7.13 -2.45
CA SER A 47 1.52 -6.96 -3.82
C SER A 47 1.80 -8.22 -4.62
N VAL A 48 0.88 -8.57 -5.51
CA VAL A 48 0.93 -9.83 -6.24
C VAL A 48 0.80 -9.60 -7.73
N ILE A 49 1.59 -10.33 -8.51
CA ILE A 49 1.52 -10.32 -9.97
C ILE A 49 1.60 -11.73 -10.52
N GLN A 50 0.84 -12.02 -11.57
CA GLN A 50 1.02 -13.25 -12.32
C GLN A 50 2.21 -13.12 -13.26
N GLY A 51 3.17 -14.04 -13.14
CA GLY A 51 4.35 -14.10 -13.98
C GLY A 51 4.21 -15.01 -15.19
N GLU A 52 5.31 -15.14 -15.92
CA GLU A 52 5.46 -16.12 -16.99
C GLU A 52 5.33 -17.54 -16.41
N GLY A 53 4.77 -18.47 -17.16
CA GLY A 53 4.50 -19.82 -16.68
C GLY A 53 3.30 -19.95 -15.74
N GLY A 54 2.54 -18.85 -15.51
CA GLY A 54 1.29 -18.86 -14.75
C GLY A 54 1.43 -18.78 -13.24
N LYS A 55 2.66 -18.82 -12.70
CA LYS A 55 2.90 -18.65 -11.25
C LYS A 55 2.55 -17.24 -10.78
N TYR A 56 2.16 -17.15 -9.51
CA TYR A 56 1.88 -15.90 -8.81
C TYR A 56 3.05 -15.54 -7.92
N HIS A 57 3.47 -14.29 -7.99
CA HIS A 57 4.64 -13.73 -7.34
C HIS A 57 4.18 -12.66 -6.36
N MET A 58 4.41 -12.88 -5.08
CA MET A 58 4.07 -11.96 -4.00
C MET A 58 5.32 -11.29 -3.45
N PHE A 59 5.31 -9.96 -3.41
CA PHE A 59 6.28 -9.12 -2.72
C PHE A 59 5.62 -8.58 -1.47
N TYR A 60 6.24 -8.75 -0.31
CA TYR A 60 5.63 -8.37 0.96
C TYR A 60 6.67 -7.85 1.94
N ALA A 61 6.22 -7.01 2.87
CA ALA A 61 7.04 -6.51 3.94
C ALA A 61 7.00 -7.48 5.13
N ARG A 62 8.17 -7.71 5.75
CA ARG A 62 8.29 -8.47 6.98
C ARG A 62 9.41 -7.94 7.86
N TRP A 63 9.30 -8.13 9.15
CA TRP A 63 10.38 -7.88 10.11
C TRP A 63 10.29 -8.89 11.25
N PRO A 64 11.44 -9.29 11.84
CA PRO A 64 11.42 -10.36 12.81
C PRO A 64 10.77 -9.92 14.11
N HIS A 65 10.18 -10.89 14.82
CA HIS A 65 9.71 -10.73 16.20
C HIS A 65 10.87 -10.44 17.16
N GLY A 66 10.54 -9.95 18.35
CA GLY A 66 11.44 -9.91 19.50
C GLY A 66 12.22 -8.62 19.69
N LYS A 67 13.08 -8.64 20.67
CA LYS A 67 13.95 -7.54 21.05
C LYS A 67 15.16 -7.41 20.12
N ARG A 68 15.59 -6.17 19.92
CA ARG A 68 16.77 -5.84 19.12
C ARG A 68 17.94 -5.48 20.04
N THR A 69 18.83 -6.42 20.22
CA THR A 69 20.01 -6.24 21.11
C THR A 69 21.27 -5.74 20.39
N LEU A 70 21.19 -5.56 19.06
CA LEU A 70 22.39 -5.33 18.23
C LEU A 70 22.57 -3.88 17.76
N ASP A 71 21.77 -2.97 18.25
CA ASP A 71 21.83 -1.56 17.86
C ASP A 71 22.34 -0.71 19.02
N ASP A 72 23.34 0.13 18.79
CA ASP A 72 23.81 1.17 19.73
C ASP A 72 22.80 2.35 19.85
N ASP A 73 21.59 2.19 19.37
CA ASP A 73 20.54 3.19 19.42
C ASP A 73 19.93 3.23 20.83
N PRO A 74 20.03 4.35 21.56
CA PRO A 74 19.55 4.46 22.94
C PRO A 74 18.04 4.28 23.07
N ALA A 75 17.28 4.40 21.98
CA ALA A 75 15.83 4.20 21.96
C ALA A 75 15.42 2.83 21.40
N ASN A 76 16.26 1.83 21.53
CA ASN A 76 16.06 0.49 20.96
C ASN A 76 14.69 -0.11 21.31
N GLY A 77 14.22 0.05 22.54
CA GLY A 77 12.96 -0.52 22.99
C GLY A 77 11.70 -0.05 22.24
N ILE A 78 11.73 1.09 21.57
CA ILE A 78 10.59 1.56 20.77
C ILE A 78 10.44 0.82 19.44
N PHE A 79 11.50 0.19 18.96
CA PHE A 79 11.51 -0.61 17.73
C PHE A 79 11.39 -2.11 17.98
N ASP A 80 11.20 -2.50 19.24
CA ASP A 80 10.89 -3.88 19.59
C ASP A 80 9.46 -4.25 19.14
N GLY A 81 9.25 -5.48 18.82
CA GLY A 81 7.94 -5.98 18.43
C GLY A 81 7.45 -5.40 17.10
N PHE A 82 6.14 -5.16 17.02
CA PHE A 82 5.50 -4.70 15.78
C PHE A 82 6.02 -3.34 15.30
N SER A 83 6.33 -2.44 16.22
CA SER A 83 6.88 -1.10 15.90
C SER A 83 8.22 -1.14 15.17
N GLY A 84 8.90 -2.28 15.18
CA GLY A 84 10.16 -2.50 14.45
C GLY A 84 10.06 -2.32 12.92
N TRP A 85 8.86 -2.26 12.36
CA TRP A 85 8.68 -2.03 10.93
C TRP A 85 9.39 -0.77 10.43
N LEU A 86 9.44 0.29 11.24
CA LEU A 86 10.03 1.58 10.84
C LEU A 86 11.56 1.52 10.66
N LYS A 87 12.21 0.52 11.23
CA LYS A 87 13.67 0.38 11.18
C LYS A 87 14.15 -0.91 10.56
N TYR A 88 13.45 -2.02 10.73
CA TYR A 88 13.94 -3.36 10.40
C TYR A 88 13.15 -4.09 9.32
N SER A 89 12.11 -3.48 8.76
CA SER A 89 11.35 -4.13 7.71
C SER A 89 12.21 -4.38 6.47
N GLU A 90 12.01 -5.53 5.87
CA GLU A 90 12.60 -5.97 4.61
C GLU A 90 11.51 -6.38 3.62
N ILE A 91 11.78 -6.27 2.33
CA ILE A 91 10.90 -6.80 1.30
C ILE A 91 11.31 -8.21 0.97
N ALA A 92 10.40 -9.14 1.22
CA ALA A 92 10.52 -10.55 0.93
C ALA A 92 9.69 -10.95 -0.28
N TYR A 93 9.98 -12.12 -0.81
CA TYR A 93 9.40 -12.67 -2.02
C TYR A 93 8.88 -14.08 -1.77
N ALA A 94 7.66 -14.34 -2.22
CA ALA A 94 7.00 -15.63 -2.15
C ALA A 94 6.32 -15.98 -3.47
N THR A 95 6.06 -17.26 -3.72
CA THR A 95 5.39 -17.73 -4.93
C THR A 95 4.25 -18.68 -4.61
N ALA A 96 3.27 -18.77 -5.52
CA ALA A 96 2.17 -19.72 -5.48
C ALA A 96 1.78 -20.19 -6.89
N ASP A 97 1.12 -21.34 -6.98
CA ASP A 97 0.58 -21.87 -8.25
C ASP A 97 -0.85 -21.35 -8.52
N LYS A 98 -1.53 -20.84 -7.48
CA LYS A 98 -2.89 -20.28 -7.57
C LYS A 98 -2.94 -18.85 -7.08
N PRO A 99 -3.87 -18.01 -7.58
CA PRO A 99 -3.99 -16.62 -7.14
C PRO A 99 -4.30 -16.49 -5.65
N THR A 100 -4.95 -17.48 -5.06
CA THR A 100 -5.31 -17.50 -3.65
C THR A 100 -4.34 -18.31 -2.77
N GLY A 101 -3.17 -18.71 -3.30
CA GLY A 101 -2.15 -19.44 -2.54
C GLY A 101 -2.31 -20.97 -2.60
N PRO A 102 -1.66 -21.73 -1.69
CA PRO A 102 -0.76 -21.22 -0.67
C PRO A 102 0.50 -20.58 -1.25
N PHE A 103 0.94 -19.49 -0.63
CA PHE A 103 2.21 -18.84 -0.97
C PHE A 103 3.35 -19.47 -0.14
N HIS A 104 4.51 -19.60 -0.78
CA HIS A 104 5.72 -20.14 -0.15
C HIS A 104 6.85 -19.11 -0.26
N TYR A 105 7.47 -18.79 0.89
CA TYR A 105 8.63 -17.90 0.94
C TYR A 105 9.78 -18.44 0.09
N VAL A 106 10.43 -17.55 -0.62
CA VAL A 106 11.59 -17.86 -1.45
C VAL A 106 12.84 -17.20 -0.89
N LYS A 107 12.83 -15.86 -0.75
CA LYS A 107 13.96 -15.10 -0.22
C LYS A 107 13.62 -13.64 0.11
N THR A 108 14.50 -12.97 0.84
CA THR A 108 14.52 -11.50 0.96
C THR A 108 15.15 -10.89 -0.28
N ILE A 109 14.49 -9.86 -0.83
CA ILE A 109 14.93 -9.16 -2.04
C ILE A 109 15.63 -7.86 -1.70
N LEU A 110 15.07 -7.08 -0.78
CA LEU A 110 15.55 -5.76 -0.41
C LEU A 110 15.52 -5.58 1.09
N LYS A 111 16.65 -5.13 1.62
CA LYS A 111 16.85 -4.84 3.06
C LYS A 111 17.68 -3.59 3.20
N GLY A 112 17.40 -2.79 4.23
CA GLY A 112 18.24 -1.66 4.60
C GLY A 112 19.66 -2.11 4.95
N ASN A 113 20.66 -1.37 4.48
CA ASN A 113 22.07 -1.71 4.66
C ASN A 113 22.78 -0.82 5.69
N GLY A 114 22.06 0.13 6.31
CA GLY A 114 22.64 1.04 7.30
C GLY A 114 23.52 2.15 6.71
N ASP A 115 23.67 2.26 5.38
CA ASP A 115 24.53 3.24 4.73
C ASP A 115 24.07 4.67 5.02
N GLN A 116 24.87 5.43 5.77
CA GLN A 116 24.56 6.79 6.21
C GLN A 116 24.46 7.82 5.08
N HIS A 117 24.94 7.49 3.88
CA HIS A 117 24.90 8.35 2.71
C HIS A 117 23.65 8.12 1.85
N LYS A 118 22.81 7.13 2.21
CA LYS A 118 21.60 6.78 1.47
C LYS A 118 20.34 7.24 2.19
N TRP A 119 19.37 7.74 1.40
CA TRP A 119 18.04 8.07 1.89
C TRP A 119 17.24 6.81 2.30
N ASN A 120 17.51 5.67 1.67
CA ASN A 120 16.89 4.38 1.92
C ASN A 120 17.76 3.48 2.82
N ARG A 121 18.09 4.02 3.98
CA ARG A 121 19.10 3.44 4.88
C ARG A 121 18.58 2.26 5.68
N TYR A 122 17.33 2.33 6.20
CA TYR A 122 16.85 1.40 7.21
C TYR A 122 15.72 0.49 6.72
N THR A 123 14.49 0.93 6.82
CA THR A 123 13.33 0.10 6.48
C THR A 123 13.15 -0.02 4.97
N MET A 124 12.71 -1.19 4.51
CA MET A 124 12.19 -1.43 3.16
C MET A 124 10.78 -1.94 3.31
N HIS A 125 9.79 -1.12 2.96
CA HIS A 125 8.40 -1.37 3.36
C HIS A 125 7.42 -1.00 2.25
N ASN A 126 6.16 -1.42 2.37
CA ASN A 126 5.07 -1.07 1.45
C ASN A 126 5.35 -1.38 -0.03
N PRO A 127 5.74 -2.62 -0.38
CA PRO A 127 6.02 -2.98 -1.77
C PRO A 127 4.77 -2.93 -2.64
N GLN A 128 4.91 -2.37 -3.85
CA GLN A 128 3.92 -2.48 -4.90
C GLN A 128 4.56 -2.85 -6.22
N ILE A 129 4.30 -4.06 -6.72
CA ILE A 129 4.76 -4.52 -8.03
C ILE A 129 3.79 -4.08 -9.13
N ARG A 130 4.33 -3.54 -10.23
CA ARG A 130 3.59 -3.20 -11.44
C ARG A 130 4.37 -3.63 -12.69
N ARG A 131 3.65 -3.87 -13.76
CA ARG A 131 4.23 -4.01 -15.10
C ARG A 131 3.74 -2.88 -15.97
N PHE A 132 4.66 -2.10 -16.53
CA PHE A 132 4.40 -1.09 -17.53
C PHE A 132 5.24 -1.37 -18.77
N GLY A 133 4.57 -1.55 -19.90
CA GLY A 133 5.24 -2.02 -21.12
C GLY A 133 5.91 -3.38 -20.92
N GLN A 134 7.22 -3.42 -21.17
CA GLN A 134 8.02 -4.64 -21.06
C GLN A 134 8.77 -4.77 -19.72
N LYS A 135 8.65 -3.79 -18.81
CA LYS A 135 9.41 -3.76 -17.55
C LYS A 135 8.52 -3.93 -16.34
N TYR A 136 9.14 -4.39 -15.24
CA TYR A 136 8.53 -4.53 -13.93
C TYR A 136 9.09 -3.46 -13.00
N TYR A 137 8.22 -2.84 -12.21
CA TYR A 137 8.50 -1.75 -11.29
C TYR A 137 8.04 -2.16 -9.90
N LEU A 138 8.98 -2.27 -8.97
CA LEU A 138 8.68 -2.54 -7.56
C LEU A 138 8.87 -1.25 -6.77
N TYR A 139 7.77 -0.54 -6.53
CA TYR A 139 7.75 0.64 -5.69
C TYR A 139 7.85 0.22 -4.23
N TYR A 140 8.51 1.03 -3.43
CA TYR A 140 8.68 0.77 -2.00
C TYR A 140 8.84 2.07 -1.23
N MET A 141 8.60 2.02 0.08
CA MET A 141 8.95 3.08 1.01
C MET A 141 10.21 2.70 1.76
N SER A 142 11.05 3.67 2.00
CA SER A 142 12.19 3.58 2.91
C SER A 142 12.41 4.88 3.67
N ASN A 143 13.37 4.88 4.58
CA ASN A 143 13.73 6.02 5.39
C ASN A 143 15.23 6.06 5.73
N ALA A 144 15.61 7.19 6.31
CA ALA A 144 16.91 7.42 6.96
C ALA A 144 16.68 7.80 8.43
N PHE A 145 17.61 8.52 9.00
CA PHE A 145 17.52 9.09 10.35
C PHE A 145 17.94 10.55 10.31
N ASP A 146 17.09 11.45 10.77
CA ASP A 146 17.42 12.86 10.92
C ASP A 146 17.53 13.22 12.40
N SER A 147 18.77 13.28 12.90
CA SER A 147 19.06 13.65 14.28
C SER A 147 18.67 15.08 14.61
N THR A 148 18.51 15.95 13.60
CA THR A 148 18.18 17.37 13.75
C THR A 148 16.68 17.64 13.76
N PHE A 149 15.87 16.67 13.36
CA PHE A 149 14.41 16.81 13.29
C PHE A 149 13.83 17.21 14.66
N ARG A 150 12.97 18.21 14.65
CA ARG A 150 12.21 18.68 15.81
C ARG A 150 10.75 18.90 15.42
N ALA A 151 9.84 18.28 16.17
CA ALA A 151 8.41 18.55 16.04
C ALA A 151 7.96 19.54 17.11
N LYS A 152 7.01 20.40 16.76
CA LYS A 152 6.43 21.35 17.71
C LYS A 152 5.76 20.59 18.87
N ASN A 153 6.07 21.02 20.10
CA ASN A 153 5.53 20.43 21.33
C ASN A 153 5.88 18.94 21.56
N VAL A 154 6.96 18.46 20.99
CA VAL A 154 7.47 17.09 21.20
C VAL A 154 8.88 17.18 21.78
N ASP A 155 9.12 16.52 22.91
CA ASP A 155 10.49 16.34 23.43
C ASP A 155 11.26 15.45 22.45
N PRO A 156 12.36 15.95 21.85
CA PRO A 156 13.15 15.20 20.87
C PRO A 156 13.87 14.00 21.49
N ASN A 157 13.94 13.91 22.81
CA ASN A 157 14.58 12.80 23.54
C ASN A 157 13.55 11.77 24.06
N SER A 158 12.25 12.05 23.92
CA SER A 158 11.21 11.05 24.20
C SER A 158 11.19 9.96 23.15
N ASP A 159 10.61 8.80 23.49
CA ASP A 159 10.38 7.71 22.52
C ASP A 159 9.67 8.19 21.26
N TRP A 160 8.65 9.06 21.43
CA TRP A 160 7.92 9.64 20.31
C TRP A 160 8.80 10.61 19.49
N GLY A 161 9.59 11.46 20.14
CA GLY A 161 10.53 12.35 19.45
C GLY A 161 11.58 11.57 18.67
N HIS A 162 12.08 10.47 19.25
CA HIS A 162 13.02 9.59 18.58
C HIS A 162 12.37 8.85 17.38
N TRP A 163 11.15 8.34 17.54
CA TRP A 163 10.37 7.76 16.46
C TRP A 163 10.24 8.69 15.27
N LEU A 164 9.92 9.97 15.52
CA LEU A 164 9.74 10.98 14.49
C LEU A 164 10.99 11.22 13.66
N LYS A 165 12.20 11.09 14.22
CA LYS A 165 13.46 11.24 13.48
C LYS A 165 13.63 10.22 12.34
N TYR A 166 12.98 9.06 12.43
CA TYR A 166 12.87 8.08 11.35
C TYR A 166 11.62 8.31 10.50
N ASN A 167 10.50 8.57 11.15
CA ASN A 167 9.18 8.65 10.50
C ASN A 167 9.10 9.79 9.48
N CYS A 168 9.74 10.93 9.79
CA CYS A 168 9.72 12.13 8.93
C CYS A 168 10.66 12.05 7.72
N THR A 169 11.51 11.03 7.66
CA THR A 169 12.43 10.81 6.55
C THR A 169 11.92 9.79 5.54
N GLN A 170 10.67 9.35 5.67
CA GLN A 170 10.07 8.40 4.73
C GLN A 170 9.98 9.00 3.32
N LYS A 171 10.44 8.23 2.35
CA LYS A 171 10.41 8.56 0.92
C LYS A 171 10.03 7.32 0.12
N ILE A 172 9.60 7.53 -1.11
CA ILE A 172 9.20 6.46 -2.02
C ILE A 172 10.24 6.29 -3.12
N GLY A 173 10.69 5.06 -3.34
CA GLY A 173 11.61 4.67 -4.39
C GLY A 173 11.04 3.58 -5.30
N VAL A 174 11.84 3.17 -6.29
CA VAL A 174 11.49 2.11 -7.21
C VAL A 174 12.70 1.28 -7.65
N LEU A 175 12.51 -0.03 -7.72
CA LEU A 175 13.39 -0.96 -8.42
C LEU A 175 12.79 -1.28 -9.78
N VAL A 176 13.62 -1.36 -10.82
CA VAL A 176 13.20 -1.65 -12.20
C VAL A 176 13.90 -2.91 -12.69
N ALA A 177 13.12 -3.86 -13.20
CA ALA A 177 13.63 -5.12 -13.74
C ALA A 177 13.02 -5.45 -15.11
N ASN A 178 13.72 -6.23 -15.91
CA ASN A 178 13.21 -6.69 -17.20
C ASN A 178 12.34 -7.95 -17.05
N LYS A 179 12.63 -8.78 -16.04
CA LYS A 179 11.89 -10.01 -15.73
C LYS A 179 11.57 -10.06 -14.24
N LEU A 180 10.51 -10.76 -13.86
CA LEU A 180 10.19 -10.96 -12.44
C LEU A 180 11.27 -11.74 -11.69
N SER A 181 11.91 -12.72 -12.35
CA SER A 181 13.04 -13.46 -11.81
C SER A 181 14.24 -12.60 -11.45
N ASP A 182 14.41 -11.46 -12.12
CA ASP A 182 15.54 -10.55 -11.89
C ASP A 182 15.53 -10.00 -10.46
N PHE A 183 14.36 -9.78 -9.85
CA PHE A 183 14.28 -9.38 -8.45
C PHE A 183 14.88 -10.43 -7.51
N ALA A 184 14.59 -11.71 -7.74
CA ALA A 184 15.15 -12.80 -6.95
C ALA A 184 16.65 -13.00 -7.19
N LEU A 185 17.15 -12.64 -8.37
CA LEU A 185 18.56 -12.74 -8.74
C LEU A 185 19.40 -11.50 -8.36
N GLY A 186 18.74 -10.40 -7.98
CA GLY A 186 19.41 -9.11 -7.74
C GLY A 186 19.77 -8.34 -9.01
N ASN A 187 19.22 -8.75 -10.17
CA ASN A 187 19.48 -8.13 -11.48
C ASN A 187 18.50 -7.00 -11.79
N PHE A 188 18.29 -6.10 -10.85
CA PHE A 188 17.42 -4.95 -11.00
C PHE A 188 18.21 -3.64 -10.91
N GLN A 189 17.67 -2.60 -11.50
CA GLN A 189 18.17 -1.25 -11.37
C GLN A 189 17.43 -0.56 -10.20
N GLU A 190 18.17 -0.10 -9.21
CA GLU A 190 17.66 0.83 -8.19
C GLU A 190 17.73 2.26 -8.74
N VAL A 191 16.62 2.98 -8.70
CA VAL A 191 16.61 4.41 -8.99
C VAL A 191 17.19 5.14 -7.78
N LYS A 192 18.31 5.85 -7.94
CA LYS A 192 19.10 6.43 -6.84
C LYS A 192 18.32 7.49 -6.04
N GLU A 193 17.64 8.37 -6.76
CA GLU A 193 16.86 9.44 -6.15
C GLU A 193 15.45 8.96 -5.83
N PRO A 194 14.84 9.43 -4.73
CA PRO A 194 13.46 9.11 -4.43
C PRO A 194 12.52 9.66 -5.50
N LEU A 195 11.43 8.95 -5.76
CA LEU A 195 10.39 9.40 -6.69
C LEU A 195 9.53 10.49 -6.10
N ILE A 196 9.37 10.48 -4.79
CA ILE A 196 8.66 11.48 -4.02
C ILE A 196 9.20 11.51 -2.58
N GLU A 197 9.30 12.70 -2.03
CA GLU A 197 9.74 12.96 -0.67
C GLU A 197 8.86 14.04 -0.02
N PRO A 198 8.84 14.13 1.31
CA PRO A 198 8.10 15.20 1.98
C PRO A 198 8.65 16.58 1.60
N ASP A 199 7.75 17.52 1.30
CA ASP A 199 8.09 18.90 0.98
C ASP A 199 8.05 19.83 2.22
N GLY A 200 7.64 19.31 3.37
CA GLY A 200 7.52 20.08 4.61
C GLY A 200 6.35 21.08 4.66
N ILE A 201 5.60 21.21 3.59
CA ILE A 201 4.49 22.18 3.43
C ILE A 201 3.16 21.46 3.30
N GLN A 202 3.00 20.61 2.30
CA GLN A 202 1.80 19.82 2.03
C GLN A 202 1.95 18.38 2.53
N THR A 203 3.16 17.86 2.45
CA THR A 203 3.53 16.52 2.90
C THR A 203 4.61 16.64 3.97
N PHE A 204 4.49 15.89 5.05
CA PHE A 204 5.36 16.03 6.21
C PHE A 204 5.74 14.69 6.82
N GLU A 205 5.26 14.30 7.98
CA GLU A 205 5.76 13.18 8.79
C GLU A 205 5.86 11.83 8.09
N VAL A 206 5.02 11.57 7.12
CA VAL A 206 4.98 10.32 6.37
C VAL A 206 4.90 10.61 4.87
N THR A 207 5.62 9.81 4.08
CA THR A 207 5.48 9.75 2.63
C THR A 207 5.62 8.29 2.26
N THR A 208 4.48 7.59 2.23
CA THR A 208 4.44 6.14 2.26
C THR A 208 3.22 5.57 1.53
N ASN A 209 3.12 4.26 1.49
CA ASN A 209 2.00 3.53 0.92
C ASN A 209 1.77 3.87 -0.56
N PRO A 210 2.81 3.78 -1.42
CA PRO A 210 2.66 4.12 -2.83
C PRO A 210 1.74 3.15 -3.53
N SER A 211 0.90 3.68 -4.41
CA SER A 211 0.18 2.88 -5.40
C SER A 211 0.14 3.61 -6.72
N VAL A 212 0.70 2.98 -7.76
CA VAL A 212 0.94 3.60 -9.07
C VAL A 212 0.12 2.91 -10.15
N THR A 213 -0.46 3.69 -11.05
CA THR A 213 -1.14 3.21 -12.26
C THR A 213 -0.85 4.12 -13.45
N GLU A 214 -0.93 3.57 -14.66
CA GLU A 214 -0.97 4.36 -15.88
C GLU A 214 -2.37 4.92 -16.07
N GLY A 215 -2.47 6.20 -16.37
CA GLY A 215 -3.72 6.91 -16.65
C GLY A 215 -4.13 6.85 -18.13
N PRO A 216 -5.32 7.41 -18.47
CA PRO A 216 -5.82 7.42 -19.84
C PRO A 216 -5.03 8.34 -20.79
N ASP A 217 -4.27 9.26 -20.24
CA ASP A 217 -3.42 10.23 -20.92
C ASP A 217 -1.97 9.74 -21.10
N GLY A 218 -1.68 8.49 -20.72
CA GLY A 218 -0.35 7.89 -20.82
C GLY A 218 0.61 8.31 -19.71
N ARG A 219 0.19 9.17 -18.78
CA ARG A 219 0.97 9.53 -17.60
C ARG A 219 0.76 8.53 -16.46
N TYR A 220 1.67 8.56 -15.50
CA TYR A 220 1.64 7.70 -14.33
C TYR A 220 1.14 8.47 -13.13
N TYR A 221 0.10 7.94 -12.49
CA TYR A 221 -0.53 8.50 -11.30
C TYR A 221 -0.12 7.68 -10.09
N MET A 222 0.35 8.35 -9.06
CA MET A 222 0.66 7.74 -7.76
C MET A 222 -0.32 8.30 -6.72
N ILE A 223 -1.00 7.43 -6.01
CA ILE A 223 -1.65 7.76 -4.74
C ILE A 223 -0.75 7.29 -3.61
N PHE A 224 -0.58 8.11 -2.58
CA PHE A 224 0.26 7.78 -1.43
C PHE A 224 -0.27 8.45 -0.17
N LYS A 225 0.16 7.95 0.99
CA LYS A 225 -0.22 8.45 2.31
C LYS A 225 0.76 9.51 2.76
N SER A 226 0.22 10.61 3.30
CA SER A 226 0.99 11.64 3.99
C SER A 226 0.08 12.44 4.92
N ARG A 227 0.60 13.49 5.56
CA ARG A 227 -0.18 14.50 6.25
C ARG A 227 0.50 15.87 6.19
N LYS A 228 -0.28 16.93 6.32
CA LYS A 228 0.23 18.30 6.44
C LYS A 228 0.89 18.50 7.80
N PRO A 229 1.89 19.39 7.91
CA PRO A 229 2.46 19.79 9.19
C PRO A 229 1.38 20.29 10.15
N ASN A 230 1.42 19.82 11.40
CA ASN A 230 0.52 20.25 12.48
C ASN A 230 -0.99 20.03 12.22
N VAL A 231 -1.36 19.24 11.21
CA VAL A 231 -2.75 18.89 10.89
C VAL A 231 -3.00 17.41 11.20
N GLY A 232 -3.96 17.16 12.08
CA GLY A 232 -4.29 15.90 12.73
C GLY A 232 -4.23 14.62 11.90
N ASN A 233 -5.21 14.38 11.03
CA ASN A 233 -5.40 13.07 10.41
C ASN A 233 -4.45 12.81 9.25
N MET A 234 -4.07 11.53 9.09
CA MET A 234 -3.46 11.03 7.87
C MET A 234 -4.39 11.27 6.68
N THR A 235 -3.81 11.53 5.54
CA THR A 235 -4.55 11.72 4.29
C THR A 235 -3.77 11.13 3.12
N MET A 236 -4.41 11.09 1.97
CA MET A 236 -3.81 10.61 0.74
C MET A 236 -3.64 11.75 -0.24
N TRP A 237 -2.61 11.64 -1.07
CA TRP A 237 -2.23 12.62 -2.07
C TRP A 237 -2.07 11.96 -3.43
N ILE A 238 -2.37 12.71 -4.48
CA ILE A 238 -2.12 12.33 -5.86
C ILE A 238 -0.89 13.05 -6.35
N ALA A 239 0.01 12.31 -6.98
CA ALA A 239 1.14 12.85 -7.71
C ALA A 239 1.20 12.21 -9.11
N VAL A 240 1.82 12.89 -10.07
CA VAL A 240 1.90 12.47 -11.47
C VAL A 240 3.32 12.57 -11.99
N SER A 241 3.67 11.65 -12.90
CA SER A 241 4.93 11.65 -13.66
C SER A 241 4.70 11.20 -15.09
N ASP A 242 5.52 11.69 -16.02
CA ASP A 242 5.51 11.23 -17.42
C ASP A 242 6.19 9.86 -17.59
N ARG A 243 6.92 9.41 -16.54
CA ARG A 243 7.61 8.12 -16.53
C ARG A 243 7.47 7.42 -15.18
N PRO A 244 7.32 6.09 -15.16
CA PRO A 244 7.10 5.33 -13.93
C PRO A 244 8.32 5.27 -12.99
N ASP A 245 9.51 5.63 -13.49
CA ASP A 245 10.81 5.60 -12.80
C ASP A 245 11.43 7.00 -12.58
N LYS A 246 10.64 8.06 -12.73
CA LYS A 246 11.08 9.45 -12.53
C LYS A 246 10.30 10.12 -11.41
N PRO A 247 10.80 11.24 -10.87
CA PRO A 247 10.11 11.98 -9.82
C PRO A 247 8.65 12.30 -10.17
N PHE A 248 7.78 12.18 -9.19
CA PHE A 248 6.37 12.50 -9.29
C PHE A 248 6.11 13.90 -8.76
N LYS A 249 5.33 14.69 -9.49
CA LYS A 249 4.90 16.03 -9.09
C LYS A 249 3.58 15.93 -8.32
N LEU A 250 3.55 16.51 -7.12
CA LEU A 250 2.34 16.56 -6.30
C LEU A 250 1.24 17.38 -7.01
N LEU A 251 0.00 16.87 -7.02
CA LEU A 251 -1.14 17.51 -7.66
C LEU A 251 -2.22 17.93 -6.66
N SER A 252 -2.81 16.99 -5.94
CA SER A 252 -3.97 17.24 -5.09
C SER A 252 -4.06 16.29 -3.91
N GLN A 253 -4.78 16.70 -2.88
CA GLN A 253 -5.20 15.86 -1.77
C GLN A 253 -6.48 15.11 -2.16
N VAL A 254 -6.58 13.83 -1.80
CA VAL A 254 -7.73 12.98 -2.20
C VAL A 254 -9.02 13.45 -1.52
N PHE A 255 -8.98 13.62 -0.19
CA PHE A 255 -10.08 14.20 0.60
C PHE A 255 -9.51 15.27 1.52
N THR A 256 -10.24 16.38 1.65
CA THR A 256 -9.90 17.47 2.59
C THR A 256 -10.69 17.37 3.88
N GLU A 257 -11.83 16.69 3.86
CA GLU A 257 -12.73 16.53 4.99
C GLU A 257 -12.20 15.45 5.96
N PRO A 258 -12.04 15.76 7.26
CA PRO A 258 -11.53 14.82 8.25
C PRO A 258 -12.40 13.54 8.39
N ASP A 259 -13.71 13.66 8.17
CA ASP A 259 -14.66 12.56 8.23
C ASP A 259 -14.63 11.62 7.02
N MET A 260 -13.86 12.00 5.98
CA MET A 260 -13.53 11.18 4.81
C MET A 260 -12.09 10.65 4.85
N ALA A 261 -11.36 10.80 5.96
CA ALA A 261 -9.98 10.36 6.07
C ALA A 261 -9.82 8.87 5.72
N CYS A 262 -8.84 8.60 4.88
CA CYS A 262 -8.49 7.25 4.42
C CYS A 262 -6.97 7.07 4.36
N GLU A 263 -6.55 5.81 4.38
CA GLU A 263 -5.15 5.43 4.21
C GLU A 263 -5.02 4.13 3.40
N ASP A 264 -3.79 3.70 3.13
CA ASP A 264 -3.46 2.41 2.52
C ASP A 264 -4.09 2.17 1.14
N PRO A 265 -3.87 3.06 0.20
CA PRO A 265 -4.54 2.97 -1.10
C PRO A 265 -3.99 1.86 -1.99
N PHE A 266 -4.87 1.25 -2.78
CA PHE A 266 -4.52 0.51 -3.98
C PHE A 266 -5.25 1.14 -5.18
N LEU A 267 -4.50 1.75 -6.09
CA LEU A 267 -4.96 2.54 -7.22
C LEU A 267 -4.92 1.76 -8.54
N TRP A 268 -5.94 1.90 -9.38
CA TRP A 268 -5.91 1.48 -10.78
C TRP A 268 -6.80 2.36 -11.65
N TYR A 269 -6.54 2.38 -12.95
CA TYR A 269 -7.43 2.92 -13.95
C TYR A 269 -8.18 1.78 -14.64
N ASP A 270 -9.50 1.82 -14.57
CA ASP A 270 -10.39 0.87 -15.24
C ASP A 270 -10.70 1.36 -16.66
N LYS A 271 -10.07 0.73 -17.65
CA LYS A 271 -10.22 1.11 -19.07
C LYS A 271 -11.63 0.88 -19.59
N GLN A 272 -12.38 -0.10 -19.06
CA GLN A 272 -13.75 -0.38 -19.50
C GLN A 272 -14.72 0.66 -18.95
N ARG A 273 -14.56 1.05 -17.68
CA ARG A 273 -15.39 2.05 -17.01
C ARG A 273 -14.92 3.48 -17.23
N LYS A 274 -13.71 3.65 -17.77
CA LYS A 274 -13.05 4.95 -17.97
C LYS A 274 -12.97 5.77 -16.69
N GLN A 275 -12.60 5.11 -15.59
CA GLN A 275 -12.50 5.72 -14.26
C GLN A 275 -11.28 5.21 -13.51
N PHE A 276 -10.74 6.07 -12.66
CA PHE A 276 -9.85 5.66 -11.60
C PHE A 276 -10.65 5.10 -10.43
N TYR A 277 -10.15 4.04 -9.83
CA TYR A 277 -10.63 3.47 -8.59
C TYR A 277 -9.48 3.32 -7.60
N ALA A 278 -9.78 3.43 -6.32
CA ALA A 278 -8.87 2.98 -5.28
C ALA A 278 -9.62 2.23 -4.18
N VAL A 279 -9.09 1.09 -3.76
CA VAL A 279 -9.47 0.47 -2.49
C VAL A 279 -8.60 1.06 -1.41
N VAL A 280 -9.23 1.52 -0.32
CA VAL A 280 -8.59 2.22 0.78
C VAL A 280 -9.08 1.66 2.12
N LYS A 281 -8.30 1.84 3.17
CA LYS A 281 -8.78 1.68 4.56
C LYS A 281 -9.46 2.97 4.99
N TYR A 282 -10.72 2.89 5.43
CA TYR A 282 -11.42 4.03 5.99
C TYR A 282 -10.91 4.35 7.39
N TYR A 283 -10.43 5.57 7.60
CA TYR A 283 -9.73 5.99 8.82
C TYR A 283 -10.46 7.13 9.56
N ALA A 284 -11.78 7.13 9.50
CA ALA A 284 -12.62 8.06 10.26
C ALA A 284 -13.74 7.30 10.97
N HIS A 285 -14.26 7.91 12.06
CA HIS A 285 -15.32 7.32 12.87
C HIS A 285 -16.73 7.82 12.51
N SER A 286 -16.85 8.74 11.56
CA SER A 286 -18.11 9.37 11.18
C SER A 286 -19.11 8.44 10.48
N GLY A 287 -18.62 7.33 9.90
CA GLY A 287 -19.45 6.47 9.07
C GLY A 287 -19.82 7.04 7.70
N LYS A 288 -19.22 8.18 7.29
CA LYS A 288 -19.59 8.90 6.05
C LYS A 288 -19.26 8.13 4.78
N LEU A 289 -18.13 7.44 4.73
CA LEU A 289 -17.75 6.61 3.58
C LEU A 289 -18.31 5.19 3.70
N VAL A 290 -18.05 4.53 4.82
CA VAL A 290 -18.59 3.21 5.21
C VAL A 290 -18.79 3.17 6.72
N ALA A 291 -19.74 2.37 7.21
CA ALA A 291 -20.16 2.40 8.60
C ALA A 291 -19.07 2.02 9.62
N GLN A 292 -18.15 1.12 9.26
CA GLN A 292 -17.14 0.61 10.18
C GLN A 292 -15.80 1.30 9.99
N PHE A 293 -15.23 1.86 11.08
CA PHE A 293 -13.82 2.29 11.12
C PHE A 293 -12.88 1.13 10.78
N GLY A 294 -11.92 1.39 9.90
CA GLY A 294 -10.93 0.39 9.46
C GLY A 294 -11.45 -0.62 8.43
N ALA A 295 -12.71 -0.52 7.97
CA ALA A 295 -13.20 -1.30 6.84
C ALA A 295 -12.50 -0.90 5.53
N LEU A 296 -12.44 -1.81 4.58
CA LEU A 296 -11.95 -1.51 3.24
C LEU A 296 -13.08 -0.89 2.41
N ALA A 297 -12.79 0.25 1.80
CA ALA A 297 -13.74 1.03 1.02
C ALA A 297 -13.25 1.26 -0.40
N LEU A 298 -14.19 1.40 -1.34
CA LEU A 298 -13.94 1.75 -2.73
C LEU A 298 -14.26 3.23 -2.96
N ILE A 299 -13.29 3.95 -3.50
CA ILE A 299 -13.43 5.33 -3.96
C ILE A 299 -13.13 5.43 -5.44
N THR A 300 -13.62 6.45 -6.10
CA THR A 300 -13.48 6.62 -7.55
C THR A 300 -13.28 8.07 -7.97
N SER A 301 -12.71 8.25 -9.16
CA SER A 301 -12.49 9.54 -9.80
C SER A 301 -12.52 9.39 -11.32
N VAL A 302 -13.09 10.35 -12.03
CA VAL A 302 -13.06 10.37 -13.49
C VAL A 302 -11.73 10.92 -14.03
N ASP A 303 -11.15 11.87 -13.34
CA ASP A 303 -9.97 12.62 -13.77
C ASP A 303 -8.68 12.29 -12.97
N GLY A 304 -8.80 11.46 -11.92
CA GLY A 304 -7.70 11.14 -11.03
C GLY A 304 -7.39 12.22 -9.99
N LEU A 305 -8.12 13.35 -10.00
CA LEU A 305 -7.88 14.49 -9.10
C LEU A 305 -9.03 14.70 -8.11
N HIS A 306 -10.26 14.58 -8.56
CA HIS A 306 -11.47 14.76 -7.76
C HIS A 306 -12.06 13.40 -7.39
N TRP A 307 -11.98 13.05 -6.10
CA TRP A 307 -12.32 11.75 -5.58
C TRP A 307 -13.62 11.78 -4.77
N HIS A 308 -14.39 10.71 -4.87
CA HIS A 308 -15.63 10.53 -4.12
C HIS A 308 -15.87 9.05 -3.80
N ALA A 309 -16.81 8.76 -2.93
CA ALA A 309 -17.26 7.40 -2.67
C ALA A 309 -17.74 6.74 -3.96
N ALA A 310 -17.34 5.50 -4.22
CA ALA A 310 -17.93 4.72 -5.32
C ALA A 310 -19.42 4.43 -5.04
N ARG A 311 -20.20 4.09 -6.05
CA ARG A 311 -21.60 3.71 -5.90
C ARG A 311 -21.82 2.56 -4.91
N HIS A 312 -20.88 1.63 -4.84
CA HIS A 312 -20.85 0.52 -3.90
C HIS A 312 -19.56 0.62 -3.06
N PRO A 313 -19.53 1.48 -2.02
CA PRO A 313 -18.27 1.83 -1.36
C PRO A 313 -17.75 0.73 -0.42
N LEU A 314 -18.58 -0.13 0.17
CA LEU A 314 -18.09 -1.18 1.06
C LEU A 314 -17.46 -2.33 0.26
N VAL A 315 -16.16 -2.58 0.50
CA VAL A 315 -15.44 -3.73 -0.05
C VAL A 315 -15.38 -4.87 0.95
N SER A 316 -14.94 -4.60 2.17
CA SER A 316 -14.87 -5.60 3.26
C SER A 316 -14.95 -4.93 4.61
N GLN A 317 -15.70 -5.53 5.52
CA GLN A 317 -15.59 -5.25 6.95
C GLN A 317 -14.31 -5.89 7.50
N ARG A 318 -13.89 -5.47 8.71
CA ARG A 318 -12.79 -6.10 9.46
C ARG A 318 -13.25 -7.43 10.05
N GLU A 319 -13.58 -8.38 9.18
CA GLU A 319 -14.09 -9.69 9.54
C GLU A 319 -13.43 -10.76 8.70
N LEU A 320 -13.16 -11.90 9.33
CA LEU A 320 -12.57 -13.07 8.69
C LEU A 320 -13.37 -14.31 9.06
N LYS A 321 -13.75 -15.09 8.06
CA LYS A 321 -14.34 -16.41 8.24
C LYS A 321 -13.50 -17.45 7.51
N VAL A 322 -12.90 -18.36 8.27
CA VAL A 322 -12.16 -19.50 7.75
C VAL A 322 -13.03 -20.73 7.81
N THR A 323 -12.92 -21.61 6.81
CA THR A 323 -13.67 -22.89 6.76
C THR A 323 -13.49 -23.67 8.05
N GLY A 324 -14.58 -24.11 8.65
CA GLY A 324 -14.60 -24.86 9.92
C GLY A 324 -14.39 -24.00 11.18
N GLN A 325 -14.26 -22.68 11.06
CA GLN A 325 -14.07 -21.77 12.18
C GLN A 325 -15.22 -20.78 12.31
N HIS A 326 -15.37 -20.18 13.49
CA HIS A 326 -16.28 -19.06 13.71
C HIS A 326 -15.76 -17.80 13.01
N LYS A 327 -16.67 -16.89 12.67
CA LYS A 327 -16.31 -15.58 12.16
C LYS A 327 -15.57 -14.80 13.22
N THR A 328 -14.41 -14.23 12.86
CA THR A 328 -13.53 -13.46 13.73
C THR A 328 -13.55 -11.99 13.32
N VAL A 329 -13.67 -11.09 14.29
CA VAL A 329 -13.46 -9.65 14.08
C VAL A 329 -11.97 -9.37 14.17
N LEU A 330 -11.43 -8.76 13.13
CA LEU A 330 -10.01 -8.39 13.06
C LEU A 330 -9.76 -7.05 13.76
N ALA A 331 -8.66 -6.93 14.47
CA ALA A 331 -8.18 -5.64 14.96
C ALA A 331 -7.73 -4.76 13.80
N HIS A 332 -7.05 -5.37 12.83
CA HIS A 332 -6.58 -4.69 11.62
C HIS A 332 -6.92 -5.49 10.37
N LEU A 333 -7.34 -4.76 9.31
CA LEU A 333 -7.43 -5.22 7.93
C LEU A 333 -6.98 -4.04 7.06
N GLU A 334 -5.75 -4.11 6.54
CA GLU A 334 -5.05 -2.95 6.00
C GLU A 334 -4.29 -3.30 4.73
N ARG A 335 -3.80 -2.29 4.05
CA ARG A 335 -2.93 -2.47 2.86
C ARG A 335 -3.56 -3.34 1.79
N PRO A 336 -4.79 -3.02 1.33
CA PRO A 336 -5.46 -3.81 0.30
C PRO A 336 -4.66 -3.80 -0.99
N PHE A 337 -4.70 -4.93 -1.71
CA PHE A 337 -4.16 -5.08 -3.05
C PHE A 337 -5.12 -5.90 -3.89
N ILE A 338 -5.43 -5.45 -5.11
CA ILE A 338 -6.27 -6.21 -6.05
C ILE A 338 -5.39 -6.82 -7.14
N LEU A 339 -5.45 -8.14 -7.28
CA LEU A 339 -4.92 -8.85 -8.43
C LEU A 339 -5.96 -8.86 -9.55
N PHE A 340 -5.52 -8.54 -10.75
CA PHE A 340 -6.35 -8.60 -11.96
C PHE A 340 -5.95 -9.79 -12.83
N ASP A 341 -6.94 -10.37 -13.51
CA ASP A 341 -6.71 -11.35 -14.56
C ASP A 341 -6.19 -10.68 -15.86
N LYS A 342 -5.84 -11.49 -16.85
CA LYS A 342 -5.34 -11.00 -18.15
C LYS A 342 -6.35 -10.14 -18.94
N LYS A 343 -7.64 -10.17 -18.55
CA LYS A 343 -8.71 -9.35 -19.15
C LYS A 343 -8.96 -8.06 -18.34
N GLY A 344 -8.16 -7.80 -17.29
CA GLY A 344 -8.30 -6.64 -16.40
C GLY A 344 -9.47 -6.74 -15.42
N ARG A 345 -9.98 -7.95 -15.13
CA ARG A 345 -11.04 -8.16 -14.14
C ARG A 345 -10.42 -8.47 -12.78
N PRO A 346 -10.94 -7.89 -11.68
CA PRO A 346 -10.51 -8.23 -10.33
C PRO A 346 -10.66 -9.73 -10.08
N GLN A 347 -9.60 -10.40 -9.62
CA GLN A 347 -9.50 -11.83 -9.40
C GLN A 347 -9.35 -12.20 -7.92
N ALA A 348 -8.59 -11.42 -7.19
CA ALA A 348 -8.38 -11.61 -5.75
C ALA A 348 -8.09 -10.28 -5.05
N LEU A 349 -8.55 -10.17 -3.80
CA LEU A 349 -8.17 -9.12 -2.85
C LEU A 349 -7.19 -9.71 -1.84
N TYR A 350 -6.09 -9.04 -1.62
CA TYR A 350 -5.13 -9.34 -0.55
C TYR A 350 -5.12 -8.20 0.46
N ALA A 351 -4.88 -8.53 1.73
CA ALA A 351 -4.71 -7.52 2.78
C ALA A 351 -3.78 -8.03 3.88
N ALA A 352 -3.16 -7.11 4.59
CA ALA A 352 -2.53 -7.37 5.87
C ALA A 352 -3.59 -7.40 6.96
N ALA A 353 -3.48 -8.31 7.90
CA ALA A 353 -4.45 -8.46 8.97
C ALA A 353 -3.80 -8.84 10.30
N SER A 354 -4.49 -8.55 11.40
CA SER A 354 -4.21 -9.10 12.72
C SER A 354 -5.49 -9.30 13.52
N ILE A 355 -5.52 -10.33 14.35
CA ILE A 355 -6.65 -10.61 15.25
C ILE A 355 -6.59 -9.66 16.46
N GLY A 356 -5.45 -9.63 17.16
CA GLY A 356 -5.17 -8.67 18.21
C GLY A 356 -4.49 -7.39 17.71
N ASP A 357 -4.36 -6.39 18.58
CA ASP A 357 -3.65 -5.16 18.28
C ASP A 357 -2.14 -5.35 18.50
N PRO A 358 -1.34 -5.50 17.43
CA PRO A 358 0.06 -5.81 17.55
C PRO A 358 0.89 -4.66 18.14
N PHE A 359 0.38 -3.42 18.13
CA PHE A 359 1.05 -2.27 18.75
C PHE A 359 0.99 -2.29 20.29
N LYS A 360 -0.01 -2.96 20.86
CA LYS A 360 -0.13 -3.09 22.31
C LYS A 360 0.75 -4.17 22.91
N ASN A 361 1.26 -5.07 22.08
CA ASN A 361 2.00 -6.23 22.52
C ASN A 361 3.50 -6.04 22.24
N LYS A 362 4.25 -5.65 23.25
CA LYS A 362 5.71 -5.45 23.18
C LYS A 362 6.52 -6.71 23.59
N SER A 363 5.84 -7.84 23.83
CA SER A 363 6.52 -9.04 24.33
C SER A 363 6.81 -10.03 23.20
N ASP A 364 7.90 -10.78 23.34
CA ASP A 364 8.30 -11.84 22.41
C ASP A 364 7.35 -13.05 22.42
N LYS A 365 6.34 -13.04 23.29
CA LYS A 365 5.35 -14.10 23.49
C LYS A 365 3.99 -13.74 22.94
N ILE A 366 3.93 -13.06 21.81
CA ILE A 366 2.65 -12.78 21.13
C ILE A 366 2.07 -14.13 20.67
N PRO A 367 0.85 -14.50 21.09
CA PRO A 367 0.16 -15.67 20.55
C PRO A 367 0.09 -15.61 19.02
N LYS A 368 0.19 -16.76 18.36
CA LYS A 368 0.14 -16.81 16.87
C LYS A 368 -1.12 -16.16 16.31
N GLU A 369 -2.21 -16.21 17.05
CA GLU A 369 -3.51 -15.62 16.71
C GLU A 369 -3.51 -14.09 16.71
N GLU A 370 -2.57 -13.47 17.43
CA GLU A 370 -2.42 -12.02 17.51
C GLU A 370 -1.36 -11.49 16.55
N ASN A 371 -0.55 -12.37 15.97
CA ASN A 371 0.44 -12.00 14.98
C ASN A 371 -0.23 -11.43 13.73
N SER A 372 0.51 -10.57 13.06
CA SER A 372 0.13 -10.11 11.73
C SER A 372 0.30 -11.22 10.68
N PHE A 373 -0.59 -11.23 9.70
CA PHE A 373 -0.58 -12.17 8.60
C PHE A 373 -1.10 -11.51 7.32
N ILE A 374 -0.86 -12.15 6.18
CA ILE A 374 -1.47 -11.75 4.91
C ILE A 374 -2.63 -12.69 4.64
N VAL A 375 -3.79 -12.12 4.36
CA VAL A 375 -5.01 -12.83 3.97
C VAL A 375 -5.37 -12.49 2.53
N ASN A 376 -5.94 -13.46 1.82
CA ASN A 376 -6.48 -13.23 0.50
C ASN A 376 -7.88 -13.81 0.32
N PHE A 377 -8.67 -13.12 -0.49
CA PHE A 377 -10.06 -13.45 -0.79
C PHE A 377 -10.20 -13.55 -2.31
N GLY A 378 -10.85 -14.60 -2.81
CA GLY A 378 -11.26 -14.66 -4.21
C GLY A 378 -12.30 -13.57 -4.53
N LEU A 379 -12.29 -13.05 -5.75
CA LEU A 379 -13.30 -12.12 -6.30
C LEU A 379 -14.01 -12.82 -7.48
N ASN A 380 -15.23 -13.33 -7.25
CA ASN A 380 -16.01 -14.11 -8.19
C ASN A 380 -16.93 -13.25 -9.09
#